data_ac6eadc652190c69237094ce2a935757
#
_entry.id   ac6eadc652190c69237094ce2a935757
#
_cell.length_a   1.000
_cell.length_b   1.000
_cell.length_c   1.000
_cell.angle_alpha   90.00
_cell.angle_beta   90.00
_cell.angle_gamma   90.00
#
_symmetry.space_group_name_H-M   'P 1'
#
loop_
_entity.id
_entity.type
_entity.pdbx_description
1 polymer ?
#
loop_
_entity_poly.entity_id
_entity_poly.type
_entity_poly.pdbx_seq_one_letter_code
_entity_poly.pdbx_strand_id
1 'polypeptide(L)'
;MKETIQRKIFDYLLKNKIYNFIGVPDSTIKYFIDQGLKHNKILIATREEEAIGIAAGMSLFLEHPGEIISKSQSNSLVFMQNAGFANSISTITSLVQLYQIPMIFLIGWRGFLENDAPEHTKIGKIQPKLLQALSLQSRILNEEGWKKSCDWALKLNKEGKSCALIIPREFVD
;
A
#
# COMPACT_ATOMS: atom_id res chain seq x y z
N MET A 1 5.96 -7.29 -12.16
CA MET A 1 4.57 -7.82 -12.39
C MET A 1 4.04 -7.24 -13.67
N LYS A 2 3.53 -8.05 -14.58
CA LYS A 2 3.04 -7.64 -15.90
C LYS A 2 1.99 -6.53 -15.82
N GLU A 3 1.99 -5.66 -16.84
CA GLU A 3 1.04 -4.55 -16.97
C GLU A 3 -0.41 -4.97 -16.71
N THR A 4 -0.87 -6.02 -17.40
CA THR A 4 -2.25 -6.52 -17.31
C THR A 4 -2.64 -6.90 -15.88
N ILE A 5 -1.70 -7.44 -15.09
CA ILE A 5 -2.00 -7.89 -13.71
C ILE A 5 -2.07 -6.70 -12.77
N GLN A 6 -1.19 -5.72 -12.89
CA GLN A 6 -1.24 -4.51 -12.06
C GLN A 6 -2.57 -3.76 -12.28
N ARG A 7 -3.05 -3.65 -13.53
CA ARG A 7 -4.36 -3.07 -13.84
C ARG A 7 -5.51 -3.87 -13.23
N LYS A 8 -5.47 -5.22 -13.34
CA LYS A 8 -6.48 -6.09 -12.72
C LYS A 8 -6.50 -5.97 -11.19
N ILE A 9 -5.35 -5.80 -10.53
CA ILE A 9 -5.26 -5.57 -9.08
C ILE A 9 -6.00 -4.28 -8.72
N PHE A 10 -5.74 -3.18 -9.44
CA PHE A 10 -6.43 -1.92 -9.22
C PHE A 10 -7.94 -2.08 -9.33
N ASP A 11 -8.42 -2.61 -10.46
CA ASP A 11 -9.86 -2.79 -10.73
C ASP A 11 -10.52 -3.71 -9.68
N TYR A 12 -9.79 -4.75 -9.25
CA TYR A 12 -10.28 -5.66 -8.22
C TYR A 12 -10.45 -4.99 -6.87
N LEU A 13 -9.46 -4.19 -6.44
CA LEU A 13 -9.53 -3.45 -5.19
C LEU A 13 -10.64 -2.39 -5.24
N LEU A 14 -10.76 -1.65 -6.34
CA LEU A 14 -11.83 -0.68 -6.55
C LEU A 14 -13.22 -1.33 -6.47
N LYS A 15 -13.42 -2.48 -7.12
CA LYS A 15 -14.66 -3.27 -7.04
C LYS A 15 -14.98 -3.73 -5.62
N ASN A 16 -13.95 -3.94 -4.79
CA ASN A 16 -14.06 -4.37 -3.40
C ASN A 16 -14.02 -3.20 -2.40
N LYS A 17 -14.48 -2.01 -2.82
CA LYS A 17 -14.72 -0.81 -1.99
C LYS A 17 -13.47 -0.11 -1.47
N ILE A 18 -12.30 -0.32 -2.08
CA ILE A 18 -11.18 0.60 -1.90
C ILE A 18 -11.38 1.73 -2.91
N TYR A 19 -11.70 2.93 -2.45
CA TYR A 19 -12.05 4.05 -3.31
C TYR A 19 -10.98 5.14 -3.37
N ASN A 20 -10.11 5.19 -2.38
CA ASN A 20 -9.07 6.20 -2.24
C ASN A 20 -7.70 5.53 -2.40
N PHE A 21 -6.98 5.91 -3.42
CA PHE A 21 -5.63 5.44 -3.69
C PHE A 21 -4.69 6.63 -3.62
N ILE A 22 -3.90 6.72 -2.56
CA ILE A 22 -3.06 7.89 -2.26
C ILE A 22 -1.60 7.45 -2.23
N GLY A 23 -0.69 8.21 -2.77
CA GLY A 23 0.72 7.85 -2.64
C GLY A 23 1.67 8.66 -3.50
N VAL A 24 2.93 8.24 -3.43
CA VAL A 24 4.02 8.78 -4.23
C VAL A 24 4.31 7.82 -5.39
N PRO A 25 4.38 8.29 -6.64
CA PRO A 25 4.59 7.43 -7.80
C PRO A 25 5.92 6.68 -7.75
N ASP A 26 5.88 5.42 -8.15
CA ASP A 26 7.06 4.56 -8.32
C ASP A 26 6.97 3.73 -9.60
N SER A 27 8.09 3.53 -10.27
CA SER A 27 8.15 2.80 -11.54
C SER A 27 7.73 1.33 -11.41
N THR A 28 7.92 0.71 -10.25
CA THR A 28 7.56 -0.69 -9.98
C THR A 28 6.04 -0.91 -10.02
N ILE A 29 5.27 0.12 -9.72
CA ILE A 29 3.81 0.10 -9.64
C ILE A 29 3.15 1.01 -10.69
N LYS A 30 3.87 1.37 -11.75
CA LYS A 30 3.42 2.34 -12.76
C LYS A 30 2.07 1.99 -13.40
N TYR A 31 1.84 0.73 -13.74
CA TYR A 31 0.60 0.32 -14.42
C TYR A 31 -0.62 0.29 -13.50
N PHE A 32 -0.39 0.08 -12.20
CA PHE A 32 -1.43 0.25 -11.18
C PHE A 32 -1.84 1.72 -11.09
N ILE A 33 -0.87 2.63 -11.05
CA ILE A 33 -1.09 4.08 -11.01
C ILE A 33 -1.78 4.56 -12.28
N ASP A 34 -1.30 4.16 -13.46
CA ASP A 34 -1.91 4.51 -14.75
C ASP A 34 -3.39 4.09 -14.81
N GLN A 35 -3.72 2.91 -14.29
CA GLN A 35 -5.10 2.45 -14.23
C GLN A 35 -5.95 3.33 -13.33
N GLY A 36 -5.43 3.70 -12.17
CA GLY A 36 -6.14 4.55 -11.24
C GLY A 36 -6.33 6.00 -11.74
N LEU A 37 -5.36 6.52 -12.47
CA LEU A 37 -5.49 7.83 -13.14
C LEU A 37 -6.62 7.82 -14.17
N LYS A 38 -6.76 6.74 -14.96
CA LYS A 38 -7.89 6.58 -15.91
C LYS A 38 -9.25 6.59 -15.22
N HIS A 39 -9.32 6.09 -14.02
CA HIS A 39 -10.54 6.08 -13.20
C HIS A 39 -10.74 7.34 -12.35
N ASN A 40 -9.82 8.33 -12.40
CA ASN A 40 -9.81 9.51 -11.52
C ASN A 40 -9.87 9.14 -10.03
N LYS A 41 -9.11 8.10 -9.64
CA LYS A 41 -9.09 7.55 -8.26
C LYS A 41 -7.72 7.62 -7.59
N ILE A 42 -6.74 8.26 -8.24
CA ILE A 42 -5.39 8.45 -7.69
C ILE A 42 -5.26 9.87 -7.15
N LEU A 43 -4.78 9.98 -5.92
CA LEU A 43 -4.27 11.19 -5.33
C LEU A 43 -2.75 11.08 -5.19
N ILE A 44 -2.02 11.95 -5.87
CA ILE A 44 -0.56 12.02 -5.78
C ILE A 44 -0.20 12.95 -4.62
N ALA A 45 0.54 12.42 -3.66
CA ALA A 45 1.14 13.17 -2.57
C ALA A 45 2.59 13.56 -2.89
N THR A 46 3.11 14.58 -2.23
CA THR A 46 4.50 15.01 -2.38
C THR A 46 5.46 14.18 -1.52
N ARG A 47 4.94 13.57 -0.45
CA ARG A 47 5.68 12.72 0.49
C ARG A 47 4.82 11.53 0.91
N GLU A 48 5.48 10.44 1.26
CA GLU A 48 4.81 9.21 1.68
C GLU A 48 4.09 9.38 3.02
N GLU A 49 4.66 10.12 3.94
CA GLU A 49 4.05 10.44 5.23
C GLU A 49 2.78 11.27 5.07
N GLU A 50 2.78 12.20 4.10
CA GLU A 50 1.59 12.97 3.74
C GLU A 50 0.50 12.06 3.19
N ALA A 51 0.86 11.12 2.31
CA ALA A 51 -0.09 10.14 1.77
C ALA A 51 -0.75 9.32 2.88
N ILE A 52 0.04 8.87 3.87
CA ILE A 52 -0.46 8.14 5.04
C ILE A 52 -1.41 9.02 5.86
N GLY A 53 -1.03 10.28 6.11
CA GLY A 53 -1.87 11.24 6.85
C GLY A 53 -3.21 11.50 6.18
N ILE A 54 -3.21 11.71 4.85
CA ILE A 54 -4.43 11.90 4.05
C ILE A 54 -5.31 10.66 4.11
N ALA A 55 -4.73 9.47 3.90
CA ALA A 55 -5.45 8.20 3.95
C ALA A 55 -6.06 7.93 5.32
N ALA A 56 -5.33 8.25 6.39
CA ALA A 56 -5.82 8.16 7.76
C ALA A 56 -7.01 9.11 7.99
N GLY A 57 -6.88 10.37 7.59
CA GLY A 57 -7.96 11.35 7.68
C GLY A 57 -9.21 10.91 6.91
N MET A 58 -9.06 10.41 5.69
CA MET A 58 -10.18 9.87 4.90
C MET A 58 -10.83 8.66 5.58
N SER A 59 -10.05 7.80 6.22
CA SER A 59 -10.57 6.63 6.94
C SER A 59 -11.38 7.02 8.17
N LEU A 60 -10.95 8.07 8.88
CA LEU A 60 -11.64 8.59 10.08
C LEU A 60 -12.90 9.39 9.72
N PHE A 61 -12.90 10.08 8.57
CA PHE A 61 -14.01 10.96 8.17
C PHE A 61 -15.24 10.20 7.64
N LEU A 62 -15.06 8.98 7.14
CA LEU A 62 -16.16 8.17 6.59
C LEU A 62 -17.08 7.55 7.67
N GLU A 63 -16.77 7.76 8.95
CA GLU A 63 -17.63 7.36 10.05
C GLU A 63 -18.49 8.55 10.48
N HIS A 64 -19.78 8.29 10.66
CA HIS A 64 -20.81 9.30 10.90
C HIS A 64 -20.45 10.30 12.01
N PRO A 65 -20.74 11.61 11.83
CA PRO A 65 -20.54 12.59 12.89
C PRO A 65 -21.33 12.18 14.14
N GLY A 66 -20.63 11.83 15.20
CA GLY A 66 -21.22 11.49 16.50
C GLY A 66 -21.02 10.05 16.98
N GLU A 67 -20.49 9.14 16.15
CA GLU A 67 -20.09 7.82 16.61
C GLU A 67 -18.62 7.79 17.04
N ILE A 68 -18.36 7.19 18.20
CA ILE A 68 -16.99 6.92 18.67
C ILE A 68 -16.34 5.99 17.64
N ILE A 69 -15.12 6.34 17.18
CA ILE A 69 -14.31 5.60 16.22
C ILE A 69 -14.44 4.10 16.47
N SER A 70 -15.34 3.44 15.75
CA SER A 70 -15.37 1.99 15.73
C SER A 70 -14.19 1.52 14.87
N LYS A 71 -13.71 0.29 15.06
CA LYS A 71 -12.65 -0.34 14.25
C LYS A 71 -13.19 -0.66 12.86
N SER A 72 -13.62 0.39 12.12
CA SER A 72 -14.22 0.21 10.82
C SER A 72 -13.18 -0.02 9.74
N GLN A 73 -13.62 -0.61 8.68
CA GLN A 73 -12.84 -0.87 7.48
C GLN A 73 -12.40 0.46 6.84
N SER A 74 -11.10 0.63 6.58
CA SER A 74 -10.63 1.73 5.73
C SER A 74 -10.96 1.47 4.26
N ASN A 75 -11.39 2.51 3.56
CA ASN A 75 -11.59 2.49 2.11
C ASN A 75 -10.39 3.08 1.34
N SER A 76 -9.25 3.18 2.02
CA SER A 76 -8.03 3.79 1.49
C SER A 76 -6.91 2.78 1.35
N LEU A 77 -6.11 2.96 0.30
CA LEU A 77 -4.86 2.26 0.07
C LEU A 77 -3.76 3.28 -0.16
N VAL A 78 -2.63 3.10 0.51
CA VAL A 78 -1.45 3.94 0.31
C VAL A 78 -0.41 3.19 -0.53
N PHE A 79 0.05 3.81 -1.63
CA PHE A 79 1.07 3.22 -2.50
C PHE A 79 2.36 4.03 -2.45
N MET A 80 3.50 3.33 -2.48
CA MET A 80 4.82 3.94 -2.39
C MET A 80 5.93 2.98 -2.78
N GLN A 81 7.13 3.50 -2.96
CA GLN A 81 8.36 2.71 -3.03
C GLN A 81 8.78 2.25 -1.62
N ASN A 82 9.57 1.18 -1.52
CA ASN A 82 10.11 0.71 -0.24
C ASN A 82 11.04 1.71 0.47
N ALA A 83 11.70 2.62 -0.24
CA ALA A 83 12.45 3.71 0.37
C ALA A 83 11.52 4.68 1.11
N GLY A 84 10.39 5.05 0.49
CA GLY A 84 9.36 5.86 1.11
C GLY A 84 8.69 5.17 2.31
N PHE A 85 8.48 3.86 2.22
CA PHE A 85 8.02 3.07 3.35
C PHE A 85 8.97 3.17 4.55
N ALA A 86 10.28 3.07 4.32
CA ALA A 86 11.28 3.23 5.37
C ALA A 86 11.28 4.66 5.97
N ASN A 87 11.10 5.69 5.17
CA ASN A 87 10.97 7.07 5.64
C ASN A 87 9.72 7.27 6.50
N SER A 88 8.66 6.51 6.24
CA SER A 88 7.35 6.66 6.89
C SER A 88 7.20 5.90 8.21
N ILE A 89 8.25 5.25 8.73
CA ILE A 89 8.17 4.42 9.95
C ILE A 89 7.57 5.20 11.12
N SER A 90 8.01 6.45 11.34
CA SER A 90 7.48 7.28 12.41
C SER A 90 5.99 7.52 12.27
N THR A 91 5.52 7.87 11.08
CA THR A 91 4.09 8.11 10.82
C THR A 91 3.26 6.82 10.95
N ILE A 92 3.81 5.69 10.51
CA ILE A 92 3.15 4.39 10.67
C ILE A 92 2.97 4.05 12.14
N THR A 93 4.02 4.21 12.96
CA THR A 93 3.97 3.85 14.38
C THR A 93 3.14 4.83 15.23
N SER A 94 3.30 6.15 15.00
CA SER A 94 2.69 7.19 15.82
C SER A 94 1.27 7.59 15.39
N LEU A 95 0.86 7.23 14.17
CA LEU A 95 -0.50 7.49 13.67
C LEU A 95 -1.24 6.19 13.39
N VAL A 96 -0.78 5.39 12.42
CA VAL A 96 -1.53 4.21 11.96
C VAL A 96 -1.68 3.16 13.05
N GLN A 97 -0.57 2.77 13.69
CA GLN A 97 -0.57 1.71 14.70
C GLN A 97 -1.12 2.19 16.05
N LEU A 98 -0.71 3.39 16.49
CA LEU A 98 -1.16 3.93 17.77
C LEU A 98 -2.68 4.09 17.83
N TYR A 99 -3.27 4.63 16.76
CA TYR A 99 -4.72 4.84 16.66
C TYR A 99 -5.47 3.66 16.03
N GLN A 100 -4.76 2.57 15.70
CA GLN A 100 -5.33 1.36 15.12
C GLN A 100 -6.14 1.62 13.83
N ILE A 101 -5.67 2.53 12.98
CA ILE A 101 -6.31 2.86 11.71
C ILE A 101 -5.98 1.76 10.70
N PRO A 102 -6.97 0.98 10.21
CA PRO A 102 -6.70 -0.06 9.23
C PRO A 102 -6.24 0.56 7.91
N MET A 103 -5.15 0.04 7.35
CA MET A 103 -4.57 0.57 6.11
C MET A 103 -3.95 -0.54 5.27
N ILE A 104 -4.22 -0.52 3.97
CA ILE A 104 -3.52 -1.37 3.01
C ILE A 104 -2.39 -0.56 2.39
N PHE A 105 -1.16 -1.03 2.55
CA PHE A 105 0.00 -0.50 1.87
C PHE A 105 0.29 -1.29 0.59
N LEU A 106 0.47 -0.63 -0.54
CA LEU A 106 1.01 -1.23 -1.77
C LEU A 106 2.44 -0.73 -1.95
N ILE A 107 3.40 -1.62 -1.77
CA ILE A 107 4.82 -1.25 -1.74
C ILE A 107 5.54 -1.81 -2.96
N GLY A 108 6.12 -0.94 -3.78
CA GLY A 108 7.06 -1.31 -4.82
C GLY A 108 8.40 -1.70 -4.20
N TRP A 109 8.87 -2.93 -4.41
CA TRP A 109 10.12 -3.42 -3.85
C TRP A 109 11.28 -3.24 -4.83
N ARG A 110 11.99 -2.13 -4.69
CA ARG A 110 13.25 -1.87 -5.37
C ARG A 110 14.40 -2.54 -4.59
N GLY A 111 15.45 -2.94 -5.32
CA GLY A 111 16.58 -3.66 -4.70
C GLY A 111 16.26 -5.10 -4.30
N PHE A 112 15.17 -5.67 -4.84
CA PHE A 112 14.82 -7.08 -4.66
C PHE A 112 15.80 -8.01 -5.40
N LEU A 113 16.18 -7.63 -6.62
CA LEU A 113 17.17 -8.32 -7.44
C LEU A 113 18.53 -7.61 -7.37
N GLU A 114 19.62 -8.38 -7.59
CA GLU A 114 20.99 -7.87 -7.51
C GLU A 114 21.33 -6.84 -8.59
N ASN A 115 20.60 -6.83 -9.71
CA ASN A 115 20.80 -5.91 -10.84
C ASN A 115 19.90 -4.68 -10.83
N ASP A 116 19.37 -4.29 -9.70
CA ASP A 116 18.73 -2.99 -9.52
C ASP A 116 19.79 -1.89 -9.32
N ALA A 117 19.39 -0.63 -9.43
CA ALA A 117 20.29 0.51 -9.21
C ALA A 117 20.93 0.46 -7.81
N PRO A 118 22.22 0.83 -7.69
CA PRO A 118 22.98 0.66 -6.44
C PRO A 118 22.31 1.26 -5.20
N GLU A 119 21.66 2.42 -5.34
CA GLU A 119 20.95 3.12 -4.28
C GLU A 119 19.77 2.32 -3.70
N HIS A 120 19.23 1.36 -4.45
CA HIS A 120 18.12 0.52 -4.00
C HIS A 120 18.57 -0.77 -3.31
N THR A 121 19.81 -1.20 -3.50
CA THR A 121 20.29 -2.50 -3.03
C THR A 121 20.18 -2.64 -1.51
N LYS A 122 20.60 -1.62 -0.77
CA LYS A 122 20.57 -1.68 0.70
C LYS A 122 19.15 -1.66 1.25
N ILE A 123 18.31 -0.77 0.76
CA ILE A 123 16.92 -0.67 1.23
C ILE A 123 16.11 -1.92 0.86
N GLY A 124 16.36 -2.52 -0.31
CA GLY A 124 15.75 -3.78 -0.72
C GLY A 124 16.06 -4.92 0.24
N LYS A 125 17.32 -5.04 0.70
CA LYS A 125 17.76 -6.09 1.63
C LYS A 125 17.18 -5.94 3.05
N ILE A 126 16.94 -4.71 3.50
CA ILE A 126 16.41 -4.48 4.86
C ILE A 126 14.90 -4.46 4.96
N GLN A 127 14.18 -4.32 3.83
CA GLN A 127 12.72 -4.23 3.83
C GLN A 127 12.01 -5.35 4.62
N PRO A 128 12.36 -6.65 4.50
CA PRO A 128 11.71 -7.69 5.29
C PRO A 128 11.84 -7.48 6.80
N LYS A 129 13.00 -6.98 7.24
CA LYS A 129 13.26 -6.67 8.66
C LYS A 129 12.45 -5.48 9.13
N LEU A 130 12.25 -4.47 8.29
CA LEU A 130 11.40 -3.31 8.61
C LEU A 130 9.93 -3.73 8.77
N LEU A 131 9.41 -4.54 7.86
CA LEU A 131 8.06 -5.10 7.97
C LEU A 131 7.88 -5.91 9.26
N GLN A 132 8.87 -6.75 9.60
CA GLN A 132 8.88 -7.53 10.83
C GLN A 132 8.93 -6.64 12.08
N ALA A 133 9.82 -5.65 12.11
CA ALA A 133 9.94 -4.72 13.24
C ALA A 133 8.65 -3.93 13.51
N LEU A 134 7.92 -3.58 12.45
CA LEU A 134 6.60 -2.96 12.53
C LEU A 134 5.46 -3.95 12.81
N SER A 135 5.75 -5.26 12.92
CA SER A 135 4.71 -6.31 13.01
C SER A 135 3.66 -6.20 11.90
N LEU A 136 4.04 -5.64 10.75
CA LEU A 136 3.16 -5.43 9.62
C LEU A 136 3.11 -6.68 8.74
N GLN A 137 1.98 -7.38 8.77
CA GLN A 137 1.77 -8.55 7.93
C GLN A 137 1.86 -8.17 6.45
N SER A 138 2.53 -9.00 5.64
CA SER A 138 2.73 -8.71 4.23
C SER A 138 2.63 -9.93 3.34
N ARG A 139 2.28 -9.71 2.07
CA ARG A 139 2.34 -10.73 1.00
C ARG A 139 3.00 -10.16 -0.24
N ILE A 140 3.93 -10.93 -0.80
CA ILE A 140 4.51 -10.63 -2.11
C ILE A 140 3.50 -11.07 -3.17
N LEU A 141 3.15 -10.15 -4.04
CA LEU A 141 2.25 -10.39 -5.16
C LEU A 141 3.00 -11.14 -6.27
N ASN A 142 2.36 -12.14 -6.83
CA ASN A 142 2.83 -12.86 -8.01
C ASN A 142 1.68 -13.06 -9.01
N GLU A 143 2.01 -13.54 -10.21
CA GLU A 143 1.04 -13.64 -11.32
C GLU A 143 -0.12 -14.58 -11.05
N GLU A 144 0.12 -15.67 -10.32
CA GLU A 144 -0.88 -16.71 -10.07
C GLU A 144 -1.73 -16.41 -8.82
N GLY A 145 -1.10 -15.84 -7.78
CA GLY A 145 -1.69 -15.69 -6.44
C GLY A 145 -2.19 -14.29 -6.09
N TRP A 146 -2.05 -13.29 -6.99
CA TRP A 146 -2.37 -11.90 -6.67
C TRP A 146 -3.78 -11.71 -6.12
N LYS A 147 -4.77 -12.42 -6.69
CA LYS A 147 -6.17 -12.31 -6.26
C LYS A 147 -6.35 -12.79 -4.82
N LYS A 148 -5.78 -13.96 -4.47
CA LYS A 148 -5.81 -14.48 -3.10
C LYS A 148 -5.10 -13.54 -2.11
N SER A 149 -4.05 -12.85 -2.56
CA SER A 149 -3.34 -11.87 -1.73
C SER A 149 -4.17 -10.59 -1.52
N CYS A 150 -4.89 -10.13 -2.54
CA CYS A 150 -5.84 -9.03 -2.41
C CYS A 150 -7.01 -9.41 -1.48
N ASP A 151 -7.59 -10.61 -1.61
CA ASP A 151 -8.65 -11.10 -0.72
C ASP A 151 -8.19 -11.13 0.74
N TRP A 152 -6.96 -11.59 0.98
CA TRP A 152 -6.36 -11.60 2.30
C TRP A 152 -6.19 -10.17 2.86
N ALA A 153 -5.70 -9.22 2.06
CA ALA A 153 -5.53 -7.83 2.50
C ALA A 153 -6.88 -7.18 2.82
N LEU A 154 -7.90 -7.40 1.98
CA LEU A 154 -9.27 -6.92 2.19
C LEU A 154 -9.88 -7.53 3.47
N LYS A 155 -9.62 -8.81 3.73
CA LYS A 155 -10.07 -9.46 4.97
C LYS A 155 -9.43 -8.82 6.20
N LEU A 156 -8.11 -8.64 6.22
CA LEU A 156 -7.42 -7.98 7.34
C LEU A 156 -7.92 -6.55 7.56
N ASN A 157 -8.10 -5.80 6.47
CA ASN A 157 -8.62 -4.45 6.54
C ASN A 157 -10.03 -4.41 7.19
N LYS A 158 -10.92 -5.34 6.83
CA LYS A 158 -12.24 -5.50 7.49
C LYS A 158 -12.14 -5.89 8.96
N GLU A 159 -11.07 -6.57 9.35
CA GLU A 159 -10.78 -6.91 10.75
C GLU A 159 -10.12 -5.75 11.53
N GLY A 160 -10.02 -4.56 10.93
CA GLY A 160 -9.38 -3.39 11.54
C GLY A 160 -7.86 -3.49 11.59
N LYS A 161 -7.23 -4.29 10.72
CA LYS A 161 -5.79 -4.52 10.70
C LYS A 161 -5.14 -3.91 9.47
N SER A 162 -3.96 -3.33 9.66
CA SER A 162 -3.11 -2.88 8.56
C SER A 162 -2.29 -4.04 8.00
N CYS A 163 -2.01 -3.99 6.69
CA CYS A 163 -1.17 -4.96 5.99
C CYS A 163 -0.49 -4.37 4.77
N ALA A 164 0.49 -5.10 4.22
CA ALA A 164 1.20 -4.70 3.01
C ALA A 164 1.07 -5.73 1.89
N LEU A 165 0.77 -5.25 0.69
CA LEU A 165 0.90 -5.95 -0.58
C LEU A 165 2.18 -5.45 -1.26
N ILE A 166 3.05 -6.36 -1.68
CA ILE A 166 4.38 -6.03 -2.16
C ILE A 166 4.53 -6.46 -3.62
N ILE A 167 4.93 -5.53 -4.47
CA ILE A 167 5.24 -5.78 -5.87
C ILE A 167 6.75 -5.73 -6.06
N PRO A 168 7.44 -6.87 -6.27
CA PRO A 168 8.87 -6.88 -6.58
C PRO A 168 9.12 -6.38 -8.00
N ARG A 169 10.27 -5.74 -8.21
CA ARG A 169 10.64 -5.15 -9.51
C ARG A 169 10.76 -6.15 -10.65
N GLU A 170 11.11 -7.39 -10.37
CA GLU A 170 11.28 -8.45 -11.39
C GLU A 170 10.10 -8.66 -12.34
N PHE A 171 8.94 -8.07 -12.01
CA PHE A 171 7.69 -8.21 -12.75
C PHE A 171 7.24 -6.93 -13.46
N VAL A 172 8.16 -6.01 -13.77
CA VAL A 172 7.84 -4.68 -14.35
C VAL A 172 8.20 -4.57 -15.84
N ASP A 173 8.59 -5.65 -16.49
CA ASP A 173 8.89 -5.65 -17.94
C ASP A 173 7.63 -5.73 -18.80
#